data_ebeeded7e8a96a7fa6576e0e1d64b030
#
_entry.id   ebeeded7e8a96a7fa6576e0e1d64b030
#
_cell.length_a   1.000
_cell.length_b   1.000
_cell.length_c   1.000
_cell.angle_alpha   90.00
_cell.angle_beta   90.00
_cell.angle_gamma   90.00
#
_symmetry.space_group_name_H-M   'P 1'
#
loop_
_entity.id
_entity.type
_entity.pdbx_description
1 polymer ?
#
loop_
_entity_poly.entity_id
_entity_poly.type
_entity_poly.pdbx_seq_one_letter_code
_entity_poly.pdbx_strand_id
1 'polypeptide(L)'
;GEADVIIDSLIGYSLRGAASGRSAALIDAINDHPAMVVSLDAPSGLDVTTGATPGAVVRAGATLTLALPKVGMRDADVVGALYLADISVPRSVAAAYGSPAPDFRRGSILRII
;
A
#
# COMPACT_ATOMS: atom_id res chain seq x y z
N GLY A 1 20.44 4.81 10.14
CA GLY A 1 20.97 5.76 9.16
C GLY A 1 20.10 7.01 9.06
N GLU A 2 20.59 7.99 8.35
CA GLU A 2 19.84 9.22 8.08
C GLU A 2 19.01 9.05 6.81
N ALA A 3 17.73 9.38 6.90
CA ALA A 3 16.82 9.41 5.75
C ALA A 3 15.73 10.45 6.02
N ASP A 4 15.31 11.16 4.98
CA ASP A 4 14.18 12.07 5.04
C ASP A 4 12.87 11.36 4.72
N VAL A 5 12.94 10.35 3.86
CA VAL A 5 11.82 9.50 3.46
C VAL A 5 12.29 8.05 3.35
N ILE A 6 11.48 7.13 3.82
CA ILE A 6 11.69 5.69 3.64
C ILE A 6 10.64 5.18 2.65
N ILE A 7 11.10 4.46 1.63
CA ILE A 7 10.20 3.77 0.69
C ILE A 7 10.07 2.31 1.11
N ASP A 8 8.87 1.91 1.49
CA ASP A 8 8.53 0.53 1.80
C ASP A 8 8.09 -0.21 0.54
N SER A 9 8.90 -1.13 0.09
CA SER A 9 8.61 -2.01 -1.04
C SER A 9 9.00 -3.48 -0.75
N LEU A 10 8.90 -3.88 0.52
CA LEU A 10 9.32 -5.20 0.97
C LEU A 10 8.36 -6.30 0.55
N ILE A 11 7.07 -6.11 0.83
CA ILE A 11 6.02 -7.09 0.57
C ILE A 11 4.82 -6.37 -0.04
N GLY A 12 4.42 -6.80 -1.24
CA GLY A 12 3.22 -6.29 -1.90
C GLY A 12 1.95 -7.03 -1.48
N TYR A 13 1.01 -7.13 -2.41
CA TYR A 13 -0.31 -7.73 -2.18
C TYR A 13 -0.30 -9.25 -1.96
N SER A 14 0.80 -9.92 -2.19
CA SER A 14 0.92 -11.38 -2.13
C SER A 14 1.12 -11.95 -0.72
N LEU A 15 1.15 -11.09 0.30
CA LEU A 15 1.31 -11.55 1.68
C LEU A 15 0.13 -12.43 2.10
N ARG A 16 0.47 -13.61 2.63
CA ARG A 16 -0.47 -14.52 3.27
C ARG A 16 0.02 -14.83 4.67
N GLY A 17 -0.76 -14.44 5.68
CA GLY A 17 -0.37 -14.56 7.08
C GLY A 17 0.58 -13.45 7.54
N ALA A 18 1.21 -13.64 8.68
CA ALA A 18 2.10 -12.66 9.28
C ALA A 18 3.46 -12.57 8.57
N ALA A 19 3.99 -11.35 8.44
CA ALA A 19 5.39 -11.17 8.10
C ALA A 19 6.27 -11.79 9.19
N SER A 20 7.36 -12.45 8.80
CA SER A 20 8.22 -13.19 9.72
C SER A 20 9.70 -13.00 9.43
N GLY A 21 10.54 -13.42 10.37
CA GLY A 21 11.99 -13.42 10.22
C GLY A 21 12.56 -12.05 9.91
N ARG A 22 13.39 -11.99 8.87
CA ARG A 22 14.06 -10.73 8.44
C ARG A 22 13.07 -9.66 8.02
N SER A 23 11.96 -10.03 7.38
CA SER A 23 10.92 -9.07 6.96
C SER A 23 10.29 -8.39 8.16
N ALA A 24 9.95 -9.14 9.21
CA ALA A 24 9.41 -8.56 10.44
C ALA A 24 10.42 -7.62 11.11
N ALA A 25 11.69 -8.00 11.18
CA ALA A 25 12.74 -7.16 11.75
C ALA A 25 12.94 -5.85 10.97
N LEU A 26 12.87 -5.91 9.64
CA LEU A 26 12.95 -4.71 8.80
C LEU A 26 11.73 -3.81 8.98
N ILE A 27 10.53 -4.36 9.10
CA ILE A 27 9.30 -3.61 9.36
C ILE A 27 9.43 -2.87 10.70
N ASP A 28 9.89 -3.52 11.74
CA ASP A 28 10.10 -2.90 13.04
C ASP A 28 11.11 -1.75 12.95
N ALA A 29 12.23 -1.95 12.25
CA ALA A 29 13.23 -0.91 12.03
C ALA A 29 12.68 0.30 11.25
N ILE A 30 11.81 0.06 10.26
CA ILE A 30 11.13 1.13 9.53
C ILE A 30 10.22 1.92 10.45
N ASN A 31 9.41 1.23 11.25
CA ASN A 31 8.47 1.90 12.17
C ASN A 31 9.15 2.69 13.29
N ASP A 32 10.34 2.27 13.71
CA ASP A 32 11.14 2.96 14.73
C ASP A 32 11.89 4.20 14.18
N HIS A 33 12.00 4.32 12.86
CA HIS A 33 12.69 5.43 12.23
C HIS A 33 11.80 6.69 12.19
N PRO A 34 12.34 7.90 12.45
CA PRO A 34 11.54 9.14 12.47
C PRO A 34 11.13 9.66 11.09
N ALA A 35 11.71 9.16 10.00
CA ALA A 35 11.39 9.61 8.65
C ALA A 35 9.96 9.23 8.24
N MET A 36 9.38 10.03 7.35
CA MET A 36 8.11 9.68 6.72
C MET A 36 8.25 8.41 5.90
N VAL A 37 7.29 7.50 6.05
CA VAL A 37 7.26 6.25 5.29
C VAL A 37 6.23 6.34 4.18
N VAL A 38 6.63 6.00 2.97
CA VAL A 38 5.75 5.85 1.81
C VAL A 38 5.78 4.38 1.37
N SER A 39 4.65 3.70 1.46
CA SER A 39 4.53 2.32 1.00
C SER A 39 4.13 2.26 -0.47
N LEU A 40 4.81 1.40 -1.23
CA LEU A 40 4.46 1.09 -2.62
C LEU A 40 3.55 -0.13 -2.67
N ASP A 41 2.47 -0.02 -3.39
CA ASP A 41 1.38 -0.99 -3.55
C ASP A 41 0.57 -1.19 -2.27
N ALA A 42 1.16 -1.63 -1.20
CA ALA A 42 0.56 -1.78 0.11
C ALA A 42 1.61 -1.67 1.22
N PRO A 43 1.25 -1.23 2.44
CA PRO A 43 2.14 -1.35 3.58
C PRO A 43 2.54 -2.80 3.82
N SER A 44 3.84 -3.07 3.91
CA SER A 44 4.33 -4.42 4.14
C SER A 44 3.79 -4.99 5.45
N GLY A 45 3.19 -6.16 5.39
CA GLY A 45 2.52 -6.82 6.52
C GLY A 45 0.99 -6.66 6.55
N LEU A 46 0.41 -5.80 5.70
CA LEU A 46 -1.04 -5.66 5.57
C LEU A 46 -1.61 -6.74 4.65
N ASP A 47 -2.68 -7.40 5.08
CA ASP A 47 -3.50 -8.24 4.21
C ASP A 47 -4.47 -7.32 3.45
N VAL A 48 -4.23 -7.12 2.16
CA VAL A 48 -5.02 -6.18 1.34
C VAL A 48 -6.41 -6.68 1.00
N THR A 49 -6.70 -7.95 1.22
CA THR A 49 -8.04 -8.52 0.99
C THR A 49 -8.95 -8.23 2.18
N THR A 50 -8.44 -8.41 3.39
CA THR A 50 -9.23 -8.32 4.63
C THR A 50 -9.00 -7.03 5.40
N GLY A 51 -7.86 -6.37 5.20
CA GLY A 51 -7.41 -5.24 6.02
C GLY A 51 -6.76 -5.67 7.34
N ALA A 52 -6.55 -6.97 7.55
CA ALA A 52 -5.95 -7.48 8.76
C ALA A 52 -4.44 -7.22 8.79
N THR A 53 -3.93 -7.06 10.00
CA THR A 53 -2.49 -6.93 10.30
C THR A 53 -2.08 -8.05 11.24
N PRO A 54 -1.88 -9.29 10.72
CA PRO A 54 -1.69 -10.46 11.55
C PRO A 54 -0.36 -10.49 12.33
N GLY A 55 0.59 -9.65 11.95
CA GLY A 55 1.90 -9.56 12.60
C GLY A 55 2.49 -8.16 12.45
N ALA A 56 3.81 -8.08 12.26
CA ALA A 56 4.47 -6.82 12.00
C ALA A 56 3.93 -6.19 10.72
N VAL A 57 3.64 -4.90 10.76
CA VAL A 57 3.12 -4.12 9.64
C VAL A 57 3.77 -2.74 9.60
N VAL A 58 4.14 -2.28 8.41
CA VAL A 58 4.62 -0.92 8.20
C VAL A 58 3.47 0.07 8.43
N ARG A 59 3.72 1.11 9.23
CA ARG A 59 2.81 2.23 9.43
C ARG A 59 3.20 3.35 8.49
N ALA A 60 2.56 3.40 7.34
CA ALA A 60 2.87 4.38 6.32
C ALA A 60 2.19 5.73 6.60
N GLY A 61 2.90 6.82 6.31
CA GLY A 61 2.30 8.16 6.23
C GLY A 61 1.52 8.35 4.93
N ALA A 62 1.93 7.64 3.88
CA ALA A 62 1.22 7.57 2.61
C ALA A 62 1.44 6.21 1.95
N THR A 63 0.47 5.78 1.16
CA THR A 63 0.56 4.57 0.34
C THR A 63 0.20 4.91 -1.09
N LEU A 64 1.05 4.50 -2.04
CA LEU A 64 0.79 4.60 -3.47
C LEU A 64 0.42 3.20 -3.98
N THR A 65 -0.87 2.95 -4.13
CA THR A 65 -1.36 1.69 -4.68
C THR A 65 -1.42 1.74 -6.20
N LEU A 66 -1.29 0.58 -6.84
CA LEU A 66 -1.17 0.45 -8.29
C LEU A 66 -2.45 -0.11 -8.89
N ALA A 67 -2.82 0.36 -10.07
CA ALA A 67 -3.95 -0.09 -10.87
C ALA A 67 -5.32 0.18 -10.24
N LEU A 68 -5.66 -0.52 -9.17
CA LEU A 68 -6.94 -0.40 -8.45
C LEU A 68 -6.70 -0.46 -6.94
N PRO A 69 -7.47 0.33 -6.15
CA PRO A 69 -7.43 0.22 -4.69
C PRO A 69 -7.92 -1.17 -4.26
N LYS A 70 -7.24 -1.76 -3.29
CA LYS A 70 -7.64 -3.06 -2.72
C LYS A 70 -8.64 -2.84 -1.59
N VAL A 71 -9.57 -3.76 -1.44
CA VAL A 71 -10.69 -3.63 -0.47
C VAL A 71 -10.19 -3.43 0.96
N GLY A 72 -9.20 -4.21 1.37
CA GLY A 72 -8.65 -4.15 2.73
C GLY A 72 -7.88 -2.88 3.07
N MET A 73 -7.69 -1.97 2.11
CA MET A 73 -6.99 -0.69 2.37
C MET A 73 -7.93 0.42 2.81
N ARG A 74 -9.23 0.28 2.59
CA ARG A 74 -10.22 1.36 2.81
C ARG A 74 -10.21 1.90 4.24
N ASP A 75 -10.24 1.01 5.20
CA ASP A 75 -10.37 1.33 6.62
C ASP A 75 -9.12 0.98 7.43
N ALA A 76 -8.00 0.69 6.74
CA ALA A 76 -6.75 0.33 7.40
C ALA A 76 -5.94 1.58 7.78
N ASP A 77 -5.80 1.85 9.06
CA ASP A 77 -5.06 3.02 9.57
C ASP A 77 -3.61 3.08 9.08
N VAL A 78 -3.03 1.91 8.81
CA VAL A 78 -1.61 1.79 8.42
C VAL A 78 -1.30 2.30 7.02
N VAL A 79 -2.30 2.56 6.17
CA VAL A 79 -2.08 3.07 4.81
C VAL A 79 -1.76 4.57 4.77
N GLY A 80 -2.15 5.32 5.80
CA GLY A 80 -2.03 6.77 5.81
C GLY A 80 -2.86 7.41 4.68
N ALA A 81 -2.34 8.43 4.03
CA ALA A 81 -2.96 9.01 2.84
C ALA A 81 -2.84 8.02 1.67
N LEU A 82 -3.97 7.63 1.07
CA LEU A 82 -3.99 6.65 -0.02
C LEU A 82 -4.06 7.35 -1.38
N TYR A 83 -3.09 7.02 -2.22
CA TYR A 83 -3.00 7.47 -3.61
C TYR A 83 -3.06 6.28 -4.56
N LEU A 84 -3.62 6.50 -5.73
CA LEU A 84 -3.72 5.52 -6.80
C LEU A 84 -2.90 5.96 -8.00
N ALA A 85 -1.98 5.11 -8.46
CA ALA A 85 -1.18 5.35 -9.65
C ALA A 85 -1.79 4.68 -10.87
N ASP A 86 -1.81 5.42 -11.99
CA ASP A 86 -2.14 4.89 -13.30
C ASP A 86 -0.95 4.09 -13.85
N ILE A 87 -1.16 2.80 -14.06
CA ILE A 87 -0.19 1.92 -14.74
C ILE A 87 -0.73 1.42 -16.07
N SER A 88 -1.64 2.18 -16.67
CA SER A 88 -2.22 1.90 -17.98
C SER A 88 -3.09 0.64 -18.05
N VAL A 89 -3.82 0.34 -16.99
CA VAL A 89 -4.81 -0.75 -17.00
C VAL A 89 -6.02 -0.30 -17.84
N PRO A 90 -6.42 -1.04 -18.89
CA PRO A 90 -7.58 -0.70 -19.69
C PRO A 90 -8.88 -0.69 -18.87
N ARG A 91 -9.79 0.25 -19.17
CA ARG A 91 -11.10 0.33 -18.50
C ARG A 91 -11.90 -0.97 -18.59
N SER A 92 -11.77 -1.67 -19.71
CA SER A 92 -12.41 -2.98 -19.91
C SER A 92 -11.97 -4.03 -18.91
N VAL A 93 -10.72 -4.00 -18.48
CA VAL A 93 -10.19 -4.91 -17.45
C VAL A 93 -10.80 -4.58 -16.08
N ALA A 94 -10.83 -3.31 -15.69
CA ALA A 94 -11.48 -2.91 -14.44
C ALA A 94 -12.95 -3.31 -14.40
N ALA A 95 -13.68 -3.10 -15.49
CA ALA A 95 -15.09 -3.48 -15.63
C ALA A 95 -15.29 -5.01 -15.51
N ALA A 96 -14.37 -5.82 -16.06
CA ALA A 96 -14.43 -7.28 -15.99
C ALA A 96 -14.33 -7.79 -14.54
N TYR A 97 -13.69 -7.02 -13.65
CA TYR A 97 -13.59 -7.34 -12.22
C TYR A 97 -14.64 -6.61 -11.36
N GLY A 98 -15.67 -6.02 -11.99
CA GLY A 98 -16.75 -5.37 -11.28
C GLY A 98 -16.39 -4.07 -10.57
N SER A 99 -15.25 -3.48 -10.91
CA SER A 99 -14.78 -2.22 -10.32
C SER A 99 -15.00 -1.05 -11.27
N PRO A 100 -15.46 0.12 -10.77
CA PRO A 100 -15.51 1.30 -11.61
C PRO A 100 -14.08 1.68 -12.01
N ALA A 101 -13.89 2.01 -13.30
CA ALA A 101 -12.60 2.46 -13.78
C ALA A 101 -12.23 3.81 -13.13
N PRO A 102 -11.02 3.96 -12.60
CA PRO A 102 -10.56 5.26 -12.08
C PRO A 102 -10.53 6.30 -13.19
N ASP A 103 -10.81 7.55 -12.81
CA ASP A 103 -10.77 8.67 -13.76
C ASP A 103 -9.42 9.41 -13.67
N PHE A 104 -8.49 9.04 -14.52
CA PHE A 104 -7.16 9.63 -14.59
C PHE A 104 -7.06 10.86 -15.51
N ARG A 105 -8.18 11.46 -15.94
CA ARG A 105 -8.14 12.66 -16.81
C ARG A 105 -7.43 13.85 -16.16
N ARG A 106 -7.39 13.90 -14.83
CA ARG A 106 -6.73 15.00 -14.08
C ARG A 106 -5.28 14.73 -13.72
N GLY A 107 -4.76 13.56 -14.04
CA GLY A 107 -3.38 13.17 -13.74
C GLY A 107 -3.21 11.68 -13.57
N SER A 108 -1.96 11.24 -13.54
CA SER A 108 -1.58 9.84 -13.41
C SER A 108 -1.54 9.34 -11.96
N ILE A 109 -1.73 10.23 -10.99
CA ILE A 109 -1.81 9.89 -9.55
C ILE A 109 -3.04 10.59 -8.99
N LEU A 110 -3.93 9.81 -8.35
CA LEU A 110 -5.14 10.30 -7.72
C LEU A 110 -5.09 10.06 -6.21
N ARG A 111 -5.49 11.04 -5.42
CA ARG A 111 -5.72 10.82 -3.99
C ARG A 111 -7.09 10.18 -3.79
N ILE A 112 -7.14 9.08 -3.03
CA ILE A 112 -8.35 8.32 -2.74
C ILE A 112 -8.90 8.66 -1.35
N ILE A 113 -8.03 8.65 -0.37
CA ILE A 113 -8.39 8.94 1.03
C ILE A 113 -7.30 9.73 1.72
#